data_7506b7498d6812866278a87d91ebdb25
#
_entry.id   7506b7498d6812866278a87d91ebdb25
#
_cell.length_a   1.000
_cell.length_b   1.000
_cell.length_c   1.000
_cell.angle_alpha   90.00
_cell.angle_beta   90.00
_cell.angle_gamma   90.00
#
_symmetry.space_group_name_H-M   'P 1'
#
loop_
_entity.id
_entity.type
_entity.pdbx_description
1 polymer ?
#
loop_
_entity_poly.entity_id
_entity_poly.type
_entity_poly.pdbx_seq_one_letter_code
_entity_poly.pdbx_strand_id
1 'polypeptide(L)'
;EPNDAEIAYAEMNPGSVLLYTGTVMHGGGENKTASEIRTGVFLHYALNWLRQEENQYLSCPPEIAKELSPKLRSLIGYSKGGYVLGFYSDPYDEEAKFEAVSPENMFNKAKDKFESLPNPEELIDETS
;
A
#
# COMPACT_ATOMS: atom_id res chain seq x y z
N GLU A 1 -27.41 18.98 -1.00
CA GLU A 1 -27.47 17.82 -0.07
C GLU A 1 -28.49 16.84 -0.62
N PRO A 2 -28.23 15.51 -0.57
CA PRO A 2 -29.19 14.51 -0.99
C PRO A 2 -30.43 14.56 -0.06
N ASN A 3 -31.58 14.25 -0.58
CA ASN A 3 -32.78 14.10 0.26
C ASN A 3 -32.82 12.68 0.84
N ASP A 4 -33.61 12.49 1.91
CA ASP A 4 -33.66 11.20 2.62
C ASP A 4 -34.06 10.01 1.73
N ALA A 5 -34.81 10.24 0.65
CA ALA A 5 -35.23 9.20 -0.28
C ALA A 5 -34.05 8.72 -1.20
N GLU A 6 -32.98 9.49 -1.28
CA GLU A 6 -31.78 9.18 -2.07
C GLU A 6 -30.70 8.54 -1.22
N ILE A 7 -30.90 8.43 0.10
CA ILE A 7 -29.92 7.87 1.05
C ILE A 7 -30.24 6.41 1.33
N ALA A 8 -29.24 5.56 1.09
CA ALA A 8 -29.26 4.17 1.54
C ALA A 8 -28.34 4.00 2.75
N TYR A 9 -28.90 3.56 3.87
CA TYR A 9 -28.12 3.30 5.09
C TYR A 9 -27.52 1.90 5.04
N ALA A 10 -26.19 1.83 5.08
CA ALA A 10 -25.48 0.55 5.15
C ALA A 10 -25.35 0.10 6.62
N GLU A 11 -26.47 -0.29 7.23
CA GLU A 11 -26.48 -0.88 8.56
C GLU A 11 -25.97 -2.32 8.51
N MET A 12 -24.93 -2.61 9.28
CA MET A 12 -24.22 -3.89 9.19
C MET A 12 -23.81 -4.39 10.57
N ASN A 13 -23.78 -5.71 10.70
CA ASN A 13 -23.21 -6.35 11.87
C ASN A 13 -21.67 -6.21 11.91
N PRO A 14 -21.05 -6.29 13.11
CA PRO A 14 -19.60 -6.37 13.22
C PRO A 14 -19.02 -7.49 12.34
N GLY A 15 -17.92 -7.20 11.64
CA GLY A 15 -17.27 -8.10 10.69
C GLY A 15 -17.85 -8.09 9.27
N SER A 16 -18.89 -7.30 9.00
CA SER A 16 -19.39 -7.10 7.64
C SER A 16 -18.46 -6.21 6.81
N VAL A 17 -18.52 -6.37 5.49
CA VAL A 17 -17.75 -5.58 4.52
C VAL A 17 -18.71 -4.91 3.54
N LEU A 18 -18.53 -3.62 3.33
CA LEU A 18 -19.20 -2.85 2.30
C LEU A 18 -18.21 -2.57 1.16
N LEU A 19 -18.58 -2.94 -0.06
CA LEU A 19 -17.83 -2.62 -1.27
C LEU A 19 -18.59 -1.57 -2.09
N TYR A 20 -17.92 -0.51 -2.46
CA TYR A 20 -18.47 0.51 -3.35
C TYR A 20 -17.38 1.12 -4.23
N THR A 21 -17.78 1.70 -5.35
CA THR A 21 -16.86 2.39 -6.27
C THR A 21 -16.64 3.82 -5.82
N GLY A 22 -15.52 4.42 -6.19
CA GLY A 22 -15.21 5.83 -5.87
C GLY A 22 -16.17 6.86 -6.46
N THR A 23 -17.10 6.45 -7.34
CA THR A 23 -18.14 7.31 -7.91
C THR A 23 -19.39 7.37 -7.05
N VAL A 24 -19.50 6.53 -6.02
CA VAL A 24 -20.65 6.54 -5.10
C VAL A 24 -20.49 7.69 -4.11
N MET A 25 -21.45 8.59 -4.09
CA MET A 25 -21.50 9.62 -3.05
C MET A 25 -21.77 8.94 -1.71
N HIS A 26 -20.93 9.16 -0.73
CA HIS A 26 -21.00 8.49 0.57
C HIS A 26 -20.57 9.42 1.71
N GLY A 27 -20.95 9.04 2.91
CA GLY A 27 -20.56 9.75 4.12
C GLY A 27 -20.67 8.87 5.36
N GLY A 28 -20.03 9.31 6.44
CA GLY A 28 -20.13 8.65 7.72
C GLY A 28 -21.40 9.04 8.46
N GLY A 29 -22.25 8.05 8.77
CA GLY A 29 -23.39 8.28 9.66
C GLY A 29 -22.94 8.48 11.11
N GLU A 30 -23.72 9.23 11.87
CA GLU A 30 -23.50 9.48 13.29
C GLU A 30 -23.65 8.19 14.11
N ASN A 31 -22.78 8.00 15.09
CA ASN A 31 -22.99 7.01 16.13
C ASN A 31 -23.86 7.62 17.26
N LYS A 32 -25.11 7.19 17.34
CA LYS A 32 -26.09 7.69 18.32
C LYS A 32 -26.14 6.88 19.60
N THR A 33 -25.31 5.84 19.74
CA THR A 33 -25.25 5.04 20.96
C THR A 33 -24.49 5.78 22.06
N ALA A 34 -24.88 5.56 23.32
CA ALA A 34 -24.26 6.25 24.46
C ALA A 34 -22.93 5.64 24.88
N SER A 35 -22.69 4.35 24.59
CA SER A 35 -21.57 3.58 25.15
C SER A 35 -20.87 2.63 24.16
N GLU A 36 -21.41 2.47 22.95
CA GLU A 36 -20.80 1.57 21.97
C GLU A 36 -19.81 2.33 21.07
N ILE A 37 -18.66 1.74 20.85
CA ILE A 37 -17.65 2.26 19.91
C ILE A 37 -17.84 1.58 18.56
N ARG A 38 -17.96 2.38 17.51
CA ARG A 38 -17.93 1.89 16.12
C ARG A 38 -16.55 2.10 15.54
N THR A 39 -15.91 1.00 15.16
CA THR A 39 -14.63 1.03 14.43
C THR A 39 -14.87 0.68 12.98
N GLY A 40 -14.46 1.56 12.07
CA GLY A 40 -14.46 1.33 10.63
C GLY A 40 -13.02 1.24 10.11
N VAL A 41 -12.77 0.29 9.23
CA VAL A 41 -11.49 0.17 8.49
C VAL A 41 -11.77 0.44 7.02
N PHE A 42 -11.07 1.39 6.45
CA PHE A 42 -11.21 1.78 5.05
C PHE A 42 -9.98 1.30 4.27
N LEU A 43 -10.22 0.54 3.20
CA LEU A 43 -9.19 0.04 2.30
C LEU A 43 -9.49 0.58 0.90
N HIS A 44 -8.65 1.48 0.42
CA HIS A 44 -8.78 2.04 -0.92
C HIS A 44 -7.92 1.24 -1.91
N TYR A 45 -8.55 0.74 -2.95
CA TYR A 45 -7.87 0.08 -4.06
C TYR A 45 -7.92 0.97 -5.30
N ALA A 46 -6.77 1.20 -5.90
CA ALA A 46 -6.65 1.88 -7.17
C ALA A 46 -6.20 0.91 -8.26
N LEU A 47 -6.49 1.27 -9.51
CA LEU A 47 -5.90 0.56 -10.64
C LEU A 47 -4.38 0.73 -10.62
N ASN A 48 -3.66 -0.29 -11.01
CA ASN A 48 -2.20 -0.36 -10.88
C ASN A 48 -1.40 0.70 -11.66
N TRP A 49 -2.04 1.44 -12.56
CA TRP A 49 -1.45 2.59 -13.26
C TRP A 49 -1.77 3.95 -12.61
N LEU A 50 -2.56 3.96 -11.55
CA LEU A 50 -2.85 5.14 -10.74
C LEU A 50 -1.93 5.20 -9.53
N ARG A 51 -1.64 6.45 -9.11
CA ARG A 51 -0.90 6.64 -7.87
C ARG A 51 -1.80 6.38 -6.67
N GLN A 52 -1.31 5.63 -5.71
CA GLN A 52 -1.95 5.42 -4.41
C GLN A 52 -2.02 6.75 -3.62
N GLU A 53 -3.08 6.93 -2.85
CA GLU A 53 -3.23 8.10 -1.96
C GLU A 53 -2.15 8.12 -0.89
N GLU A 54 -1.95 6.99 -0.22
CA GLU A 54 -0.86 6.79 0.72
C GLU A 54 0.34 6.14 0.01
N ASN A 55 1.53 6.65 0.26
CA ASN A 55 2.75 6.05 -0.28
C ASN A 55 3.09 4.78 0.49
N GLN A 56 2.64 3.64 -0.02
CA GLN A 56 2.80 2.34 0.63
C GLN A 56 4.28 1.90 0.71
N TYR A 57 5.14 2.38 -0.16
CA TYR A 57 6.57 2.05 -0.08
C TYR A 57 7.26 2.71 1.12
N LEU A 58 6.73 3.84 1.59
CA LEU A 58 7.20 4.51 2.80
C LEU A 58 6.48 4.00 4.05
N SER A 59 5.16 3.74 3.97
CA SER A 59 4.38 3.24 5.11
C SER A 59 4.63 1.77 5.41
N CYS A 60 4.98 1.00 4.40
CA CYS A 60 5.33 -0.42 4.50
C CYS A 60 6.60 -0.69 3.69
N PRO A 61 7.77 -0.22 4.18
CA PRO A 61 9.04 -0.37 3.47
C PRO A 61 9.44 -1.84 3.34
N PRO A 62 10.46 -2.16 2.51
CA PRO A 62 10.84 -3.54 2.22
C PRO A 62 11.10 -4.42 3.46
N GLU A 63 11.63 -3.83 4.52
CA GLU A 63 11.92 -4.52 5.79
C GLU A 63 10.64 -5.04 6.47
N ILE A 64 9.52 -4.34 6.31
CA ILE A 64 8.21 -4.77 6.79
C ILE A 64 7.53 -5.64 5.73
N ALA A 65 7.57 -5.21 4.47
CA ALA A 65 6.89 -5.89 3.39
C ALA A 65 7.36 -7.34 3.18
N LYS A 66 8.62 -7.65 3.48
CA LYS A 66 9.15 -9.03 3.38
C LYS A 66 8.39 -10.04 4.24
N GLU A 67 7.79 -9.61 5.34
CA GLU A 67 7.00 -10.46 6.24
C GLU A 67 5.58 -10.72 5.72
N LEU A 68 5.14 -9.95 4.74
CA LEU A 68 3.83 -10.12 4.14
C LEU A 68 3.83 -11.25 3.11
N SER A 69 2.65 -11.84 2.89
CA SER A 69 2.48 -12.80 1.79
C SER A 69 2.74 -12.13 0.43
N PRO A 70 3.17 -12.88 -0.60
CA PRO A 70 3.37 -12.34 -1.95
C PRO A 70 2.14 -11.61 -2.49
N LYS A 71 0.94 -12.11 -2.19
CA LYS A 71 -0.32 -11.49 -2.60
C LYS A 71 -0.52 -10.11 -1.96
N LEU A 72 -0.25 -9.98 -0.66
CA LEU A 72 -0.34 -8.69 0.02
C LEU A 72 0.71 -7.71 -0.49
N ARG A 73 1.94 -8.16 -0.70
CA ARG A 73 2.99 -7.33 -1.32
C ARG A 73 2.56 -6.80 -2.68
N SER A 74 1.98 -7.65 -3.52
CA SER A 74 1.45 -7.23 -4.82
C SER A 74 0.34 -6.20 -4.69
N LEU A 75 -0.59 -6.37 -3.74
CA LEU A 75 -1.70 -5.43 -3.50
C LEU A 75 -1.23 -4.04 -3.04
N ILE A 76 -0.18 -3.96 -2.24
CA ILE A 76 0.38 -2.68 -1.79
C ILE A 76 1.35 -2.05 -2.80
N GLY A 77 1.58 -2.71 -3.94
CA GLY A 77 2.30 -2.14 -5.08
C GLY A 77 3.68 -2.72 -5.34
N TYR A 78 4.16 -3.70 -4.57
CA TYR A 78 5.42 -4.41 -4.86
C TYR A 78 5.26 -5.41 -6.01
N SER A 79 4.72 -4.93 -7.12
CA SER A 79 4.53 -5.67 -8.37
C SER A 79 4.50 -4.71 -9.54
N LYS A 80 4.74 -5.21 -10.76
CA LYS A 80 4.57 -4.39 -11.94
C LYS A 80 3.09 -4.24 -12.32
N GLY A 81 2.72 -3.01 -12.69
CA GLY A 81 1.44 -2.69 -13.28
C GLY A 81 1.47 -2.86 -14.80
N GLY A 82 1.39 -4.07 -15.31
CA GLY A 82 1.55 -4.35 -16.73
C GLY A 82 3.02 -4.60 -17.11
N TYR A 83 3.43 -4.19 -18.34
CA TYR A 83 4.74 -4.57 -18.88
C TYR A 83 5.92 -3.91 -18.13
N VAL A 84 5.82 -2.60 -17.88
CA VAL A 84 6.95 -1.81 -17.31
C VAL A 84 6.57 -0.94 -16.11
N LEU A 85 5.29 -0.69 -15.85
CA LEU A 85 4.91 0.25 -14.81
C LEU A 85 5.32 -0.26 -13.43
N GLY A 86 6.04 0.57 -12.67
CA GLY A 86 6.50 0.24 -11.34
C GLY A 86 7.71 -0.70 -11.29
N PHE A 87 8.48 -0.83 -12.41
CA PHE A 87 9.76 -1.53 -12.35
C PHE A 87 10.73 -0.78 -11.42
N TYR A 88 11.71 -1.49 -10.90
CA TYR A 88 12.83 -0.88 -10.20
C TYR A 88 14.15 -1.35 -10.79
N SER A 89 15.17 -0.51 -10.65
CA SER A 89 16.57 -0.88 -10.87
C SER A 89 17.20 -1.07 -9.52
N ASP A 90 17.93 -2.16 -9.30
CA ASP A 90 18.61 -2.42 -8.04
C ASP A 90 19.78 -1.43 -7.91
N PRO A 91 19.79 -0.50 -6.95
CA PRO A 91 20.85 0.48 -6.82
C PRO A 91 22.17 -0.12 -6.33
N TYR A 92 22.17 -1.37 -5.88
CA TYR A 92 23.33 -2.08 -5.34
C TYR A 92 23.86 -3.15 -6.29
N ASP A 93 23.30 -3.29 -7.48
CA ASP A 93 23.75 -4.21 -8.50
C ASP A 93 24.57 -3.46 -9.55
N GLU A 94 25.89 -3.41 -9.36
CA GLU A 94 26.83 -2.70 -10.25
C GLU A 94 26.88 -3.30 -11.66
N GLU A 95 26.52 -4.58 -11.80
CA GLU A 95 26.45 -5.29 -13.08
C GLU A 95 25.05 -5.26 -13.70
N ALA A 96 24.07 -4.64 -13.03
CA ALA A 96 22.71 -4.62 -13.51
C ALA A 96 22.62 -3.92 -14.86
N LYS A 97 22.37 -4.70 -15.89
CA LYS A 97 21.87 -4.17 -17.16
C LYS A 97 20.50 -3.58 -16.91
N PHE A 98 20.18 -2.49 -17.61
CA PHE A 98 18.85 -1.91 -17.53
C PHE A 98 17.80 -2.95 -17.93
N GLU A 99 17.14 -3.51 -16.95
CA GLU A 99 16.02 -4.43 -17.11
C GLU A 99 14.83 -3.90 -16.32
N ALA A 100 13.63 -4.03 -16.88
CA ALA A 100 12.40 -3.68 -16.17
C ALA A 100 12.05 -4.77 -15.13
N VAL A 101 12.78 -4.79 -14.03
CA VAL A 101 12.66 -5.82 -13.00
C VAL A 101 11.42 -5.58 -12.16
N SER A 102 10.68 -6.65 -11.86
CA SER A 102 9.54 -6.57 -10.94
C SER A 102 10.01 -6.33 -9.51
N PRO A 103 9.39 -5.41 -8.75
CA PRO A 103 9.71 -5.18 -7.35
C PRO A 103 9.68 -6.44 -6.47
N GLU A 104 8.89 -7.44 -6.84
CA GLU A 104 8.85 -8.74 -6.14
C GLU A 104 10.21 -9.44 -6.09
N ASN A 105 11.06 -9.20 -7.08
CA ASN A 105 12.37 -9.85 -7.18
C ASN A 105 13.34 -9.40 -6.08
N MET A 106 13.14 -8.22 -5.49
CA MET A 106 13.95 -7.77 -4.36
C MET A 106 13.84 -8.71 -3.15
N PHE A 107 12.69 -9.35 -2.96
CA PHE A 107 12.45 -10.27 -1.84
C PHE A 107 13.01 -11.67 -2.09
N ASN A 108 13.40 -11.97 -3.33
CA ASN A 108 14.00 -13.25 -3.73
C ASN A 108 15.53 -13.21 -3.70
N LYS A 109 16.13 -12.03 -3.65
CA LYS A 109 17.58 -11.89 -3.46
C LYS A 109 17.91 -12.22 -2.01
N ALA A 110 18.88 -13.09 -1.81
CA ALA A 110 19.26 -13.67 -0.52
C ALA A 110 19.38 -12.62 0.59
N LYS A 111 19.03 -13.01 1.80
CA LYS A 111 19.05 -12.23 3.05
C LYS A 111 20.33 -11.43 3.30
N ASP A 112 21.44 -11.84 2.69
CA ASP A 112 22.79 -11.34 2.99
C ASP A 112 23.08 -9.92 2.47
N LYS A 113 22.32 -9.42 1.50
CA LYS A 113 22.53 -8.07 0.95
C LYS A 113 21.84 -6.95 1.74
N PHE A 114 20.75 -7.23 2.44
CA PHE A 114 20.05 -6.22 3.24
C PHE A 114 20.69 -5.93 4.61
N GLU A 115 21.43 -6.91 5.15
CA GLU A 115 22.17 -6.72 6.41
C GLU A 115 23.43 -5.86 6.26
N SER A 116 23.85 -5.60 5.01
CA SER A 116 25.04 -4.78 4.71
C SER A 116 24.75 -3.36 4.27
N LEU A 117 23.50 -2.89 4.38
CA LEU A 117 23.18 -1.51 4.07
C LEU A 117 23.74 -0.58 5.15
N PRO A 118 24.49 0.47 4.78
CA PRO A 118 24.91 1.48 5.74
C PRO A 118 23.68 2.11 6.38
N ASN A 119 23.75 2.32 7.68
CA ASN A 119 22.69 3.01 8.42
C ASN A 119 22.44 4.39 7.77
N PRO A 120 21.20 4.81 7.53
CA PRO A 120 20.91 6.14 7.00
C PRO A 120 21.59 7.29 7.74
N GLU A 121 21.92 7.11 9.03
CA GLU A 121 22.67 8.08 9.84
C GLU A 121 24.15 8.19 9.42
N GLU A 122 24.73 7.13 8.87
CA GLU A 122 26.13 7.12 8.39
C GLU A 122 26.29 7.84 7.05
N LEU A 123 25.19 7.96 6.25
CA LEU A 123 25.21 8.65 4.97
C LEU A 123 25.14 10.20 5.08
N ILE A 124 24.81 10.71 6.25
CA ILE A 124 24.63 12.17 6.46
C ILE A 124 25.96 12.85 6.87
N ASP A 125 26.94 12.11 7.35
CA ASP A 125 28.17 12.66 7.94
C ASP A 125 29.30 12.96 6.93
N GLU A 126 29.17 12.58 5.65
CA GLU A 126 30.21 12.83 4.62
C GLU A 126 30.04 14.14 3.83
N THR A 127 29.07 15.01 4.17
CA THR A 127 28.82 16.28 3.46
C THR A 127 28.89 17.52 4.36
N SER A 128 29.65 17.48 5.46
CA SER A 128 29.92 18.65 6.32
C SER A 128 31.27 19.25 6.05
#